data_9420f5ba30a947bd912cbbcf448dfd00
#
_entry.id   9420f5ba30a947bd912cbbcf448dfd00
#
_cell.length_a   1.000
_cell.length_b   1.000
_cell.length_c   1.000
_cell.angle_alpha   90.00
_cell.angle_beta   90.00
_cell.angle_gamma   90.00
#
_symmetry.space_group_name_H-M   'P 1'
#
loop_
_entity.id
_entity.type
_entity.pdbx_description
1 polymer ?
#
loop_
_entity_poly.entity_id
_entity_poly.type
_entity_poly.pdbx_seq_one_letter_code
_entity_poly.pdbx_strand_id
1 'polypeptide(L)'
;MNRLRFAAIALAAALAAPTAAQIGGYDGYAFVDAVRKKEGDKVMQLINTRGPGIVDAKDSKGDTALIVAITERDEDYTAFLLNRGADPNLAGKGGDTPLIAAARVGYEEAAEWLLTKGAKVDGANRMGETPLIIAVQLRQVPMVRLLLSVGADPDRADSAAGLSARDYAARDSRARDILQAIEAAKPKTAAAITP
;
A
#
# COMPACT_ATOMS: atom_id res chain seq x y z
N MET A 1 -23.62 -17.42 -67.21
CA MET A 1 -24.41 -17.16 -65.99
C MET A 1 -23.54 -17.49 -64.79
N ASN A 2 -22.76 -16.50 -64.34
CA ASN A 2 -21.79 -16.64 -63.23
C ASN A 2 -22.45 -16.16 -61.95
N ARG A 3 -22.68 -17.05 -60.99
CA ARG A 3 -23.13 -16.71 -59.64
C ARG A 3 -21.88 -16.58 -58.74
N LEU A 4 -21.47 -15.36 -58.47
CA LEU A 4 -20.48 -15.02 -57.47
C LEU A 4 -21.10 -15.23 -56.05
N ARG A 5 -20.56 -16.19 -55.31
CA ARG A 5 -20.86 -16.40 -53.89
C ARG A 5 -19.92 -15.51 -53.07
N PHE A 6 -20.46 -14.45 -52.46
CA PHE A 6 -19.76 -13.70 -51.46
C PHE A 6 -19.79 -14.50 -50.17
N ALA A 7 -18.64 -15.02 -49.72
CA ALA A 7 -18.45 -15.54 -48.38
C ALA A 7 -18.16 -14.36 -47.48
N ALA A 8 -19.12 -14.02 -46.59
CA ALA A 8 -18.91 -13.06 -45.52
C ALA A 8 -18.03 -13.69 -44.43
N ILE A 9 -16.78 -13.28 -44.38
CA ILE A 9 -15.88 -13.61 -43.25
C ILE A 9 -16.27 -12.64 -42.11
N ALA A 10 -17.03 -13.13 -41.13
CA ALA A 10 -17.25 -12.42 -39.89
C ALA A 10 -15.96 -12.50 -39.06
N LEU A 11 -15.17 -11.43 -39.05
CA LEU A 11 -14.04 -11.26 -38.18
C LEU A 11 -14.58 -10.87 -36.79
N ALA A 12 -14.78 -11.87 -35.93
CA ALA A 12 -15.05 -11.63 -34.52
C ALA A 12 -13.77 -11.10 -33.86
N ALA A 13 -13.67 -9.77 -33.76
CA ALA A 13 -12.67 -9.14 -32.92
C ALA A 13 -13.06 -9.43 -31.48
N ALA A 14 -12.42 -10.43 -30.87
CA ALA A 14 -12.45 -10.63 -29.43
C ALA A 14 -11.75 -9.41 -28.79
N LEU A 15 -12.53 -8.49 -28.24
CA LEU A 15 -12.03 -7.43 -27.37
C LEU A 15 -11.52 -8.10 -26.10
N ALA A 16 -10.25 -8.51 -26.14
CA ALA A 16 -9.55 -8.90 -24.92
C ALA A 16 -9.49 -7.66 -24.00
N ALA A 17 -10.05 -7.77 -22.82
CA ALA A 17 -9.88 -6.75 -21.80
C ALA A 17 -8.36 -6.52 -21.59
N PRO A 18 -7.88 -5.27 -21.54
CA PRO A 18 -6.47 -5.00 -21.34
C PRO A 18 -6.02 -5.61 -20.00
N THR A 19 -4.99 -6.44 -20.05
CA THR A 19 -4.39 -7.00 -18.84
C THR A 19 -3.69 -5.88 -18.06
N ALA A 20 -3.59 -6.00 -16.73
CA ALA A 20 -2.94 -5.01 -15.86
C ALA A 20 -1.54 -4.58 -16.35
N ALA A 21 -0.84 -5.45 -17.09
CA ALA A 21 0.45 -5.13 -17.72
C ALA A 21 0.36 -4.11 -18.87
N GLN A 22 -0.81 -3.88 -19.47
CA GLN A 22 -1.03 -2.90 -20.55
C GLN A 22 -1.48 -1.53 -20.03
N ILE A 23 -1.85 -1.44 -18.74
CA ILE A 23 -2.25 -0.18 -18.09
C ILE A 23 -1.03 0.63 -17.60
N GLY A 24 0.17 0.07 -17.69
CA GLY A 24 1.42 0.57 -17.10
C GLY A 24 2.14 1.68 -17.88
N GLY A 25 1.43 2.55 -18.60
CA GLY A 25 2.03 3.66 -19.33
C GLY A 25 1.41 5.01 -18.94
N TYR A 26 1.06 5.80 -19.94
CA TYR A 26 0.49 7.13 -19.82
C TYR A 26 -0.77 7.18 -18.94
N ASP A 27 -1.62 6.15 -18.99
CA ASP A 27 -2.88 6.10 -18.23
C ASP A 27 -2.68 5.94 -16.72
N GLY A 28 -1.69 5.13 -16.30
CA GLY A 28 -1.36 4.99 -14.88
C GLY A 28 -0.84 6.29 -14.28
N TYR A 29 0.07 6.96 -15.03
CA TYR A 29 0.52 8.29 -14.64
C TYR A 29 -0.65 9.28 -14.56
N ALA A 30 -1.53 9.30 -15.59
CA ALA A 30 -2.67 10.20 -15.63
C ALA A 30 -3.65 9.96 -14.47
N PHE A 31 -3.82 8.71 -14.05
CA PHE A 31 -4.67 8.37 -12.91
C PHE A 31 -4.09 8.87 -11.58
N VAL A 32 -2.82 8.55 -11.30
CA VAL A 32 -2.14 9.01 -10.08
C VAL A 32 -2.06 10.54 -10.02
N ASP A 33 -1.80 11.19 -11.16
CA ASP A 33 -1.78 12.66 -11.27
C ASP A 33 -3.16 13.28 -11.03
N ALA A 34 -4.22 12.66 -11.56
CA ALA A 34 -5.60 13.11 -11.32
C ALA A 34 -6.01 12.98 -9.84
N VAL A 35 -5.60 11.91 -9.15
CA VAL A 35 -5.79 11.76 -7.70
C VAL A 35 -5.03 12.86 -6.95
N ARG A 36 -3.75 13.08 -7.28
CA ARG A 36 -2.93 14.12 -6.66
C ARG A 36 -3.50 15.52 -6.83
N LYS A 37 -4.10 15.81 -8.00
CA LYS A 37 -4.74 17.10 -8.29
C LYS A 37 -6.19 17.19 -7.83
N LYS A 38 -6.74 16.13 -7.26
CA LYS A 38 -8.13 16.02 -6.80
C LYS A 38 -9.14 16.25 -7.93
N GLU A 39 -8.80 15.80 -9.15
CA GLU A 39 -9.64 15.89 -10.35
C GLU A 39 -10.65 14.71 -10.38
N GLY A 40 -11.69 14.76 -9.53
CA GLY A 40 -12.64 13.66 -9.32
C GLY A 40 -13.29 13.15 -10.60
N ASP A 41 -13.71 14.05 -11.50
CA ASP A 41 -14.33 13.66 -12.78
C ASP A 41 -13.38 12.85 -13.66
N LYS A 42 -12.10 13.24 -13.71
CA LYS A 42 -11.06 12.55 -14.48
C LYS A 42 -10.71 11.19 -13.86
N VAL A 43 -10.64 11.11 -12.52
CA VAL A 43 -10.47 9.85 -11.80
C VAL A 43 -11.59 8.88 -12.16
N MET A 44 -12.85 9.33 -12.11
CA MET A 44 -14.00 8.50 -12.47
C MET A 44 -14.04 8.14 -13.96
N GLN A 45 -13.69 9.07 -14.84
CA GLN A 45 -13.55 8.81 -16.27
C GLN A 45 -12.54 7.70 -16.55
N LEU A 46 -11.36 7.76 -15.92
CA LEU A 46 -10.30 6.77 -16.11
C LEU A 46 -10.71 5.40 -15.57
N ILE A 47 -11.37 5.32 -14.41
CA ILE A 47 -11.92 4.05 -13.89
C ILE A 47 -12.94 3.46 -14.86
N ASN A 48 -13.87 4.27 -15.38
CA ASN A 48 -14.93 3.81 -16.27
C ASN A 48 -14.39 3.36 -17.64
N THR A 49 -13.32 3.97 -18.14
CA THR A 49 -12.76 3.67 -19.47
C THR A 49 -11.71 2.57 -19.45
N ARG A 50 -10.96 2.43 -18.35
CA ARG A 50 -9.84 1.47 -18.23
C ARG A 50 -10.18 0.27 -17.33
N GLY A 51 -11.29 0.34 -16.62
CA GLY A 51 -11.72 -0.68 -15.68
C GLY A 51 -11.09 -0.54 -14.29
N PRO A 52 -11.52 -1.39 -13.33
CA PRO A 52 -11.14 -1.26 -11.92
C PRO A 52 -9.64 -1.46 -11.66
N GLY A 53 -8.93 -2.19 -12.51
CA GLY A 53 -7.49 -2.44 -12.33
C GLY A 53 -6.61 -1.19 -12.38
N ILE A 54 -7.14 -0.04 -12.86
CA ILE A 54 -6.36 1.20 -12.91
C ILE A 54 -6.08 1.77 -11.52
N VAL A 55 -6.83 1.38 -10.48
CA VAL A 55 -6.63 1.85 -9.10
C VAL A 55 -5.26 1.47 -8.55
N ASP A 56 -4.68 0.37 -9.08
CA ASP A 56 -3.36 -0.13 -8.72
C ASP A 56 -2.24 0.32 -9.68
N ALA A 57 -2.57 1.18 -10.64
CA ALA A 57 -1.57 1.72 -11.54
C ALA A 57 -0.57 2.61 -10.79
N LYS A 58 0.66 2.63 -11.33
CA LYS A 58 1.77 3.41 -10.74
C LYS A 58 2.13 4.59 -11.63
N ASP A 59 2.57 5.65 -10.99
CA ASP A 59 3.16 6.79 -11.67
C ASP A 59 4.61 6.50 -12.12
N SER A 60 5.24 7.47 -12.78
CA SER A 60 6.63 7.38 -13.24
C SER A 60 7.65 7.22 -12.09
N LYS A 61 7.27 7.53 -10.86
CA LYS A 61 8.10 7.37 -9.66
C LYS A 61 7.95 5.98 -9.05
N GLY A 62 6.94 5.23 -9.48
CA GLY A 62 6.60 3.90 -8.98
C GLY A 62 5.60 3.91 -7.83
N ASP A 63 4.99 5.06 -7.51
CA ASP A 63 3.99 5.17 -6.45
C ASP A 63 2.58 4.90 -6.99
N THR A 64 1.75 4.24 -6.20
CA THR A 64 0.33 4.06 -6.48
C THR A 64 -0.48 5.28 -6.03
N ALA A 65 -1.69 5.45 -6.59
CA ALA A 65 -2.59 6.50 -6.14
C ALA A 65 -2.91 6.40 -4.63
N LEU A 66 -3.02 5.18 -4.10
CA LEU A 66 -3.25 4.95 -2.67
C LEU A 66 -2.09 5.48 -1.82
N ILE A 67 -0.83 5.21 -2.19
CA ILE A 67 0.34 5.72 -1.47
C ILE A 67 0.39 7.25 -1.52
N VAL A 68 0.06 7.85 -2.68
CA VAL A 68 -0.02 9.30 -2.83
C VAL A 68 -1.07 9.90 -1.91
N ALA A 69 -2.30 9.38 -1.92
CA ALA A 69 -3.39 9.85 -1.05
C ALA A 69 -3.02 9.77 0.44
N ILE A 70 -2.41 8.66 0.87
CA ILE A 70 -1.95 8.47 2.25
C ILE A 70 -0.85 9.49 2.60
N THR A 71 0.13 9.68 1.73
CA THR A 71 1.25 10.60 1.97
C THR A 71 0.77 12.05 2.08
N GLU A 72 -0.26 12.42 1.32
CA GLU A 72 -0.90 13.74 1.38
C GLU A 72 -1.96 13.84 2.50
N ARG A 73 -2.19 12.75 3.25
CA ARG A 73 -3.22 12.63 4.30
C ARG A 73 -4.62 12.97 3.77
N ASP A 74 -4.89 12.59 2.53
CA ASP A 74 -6.19 12.78 1.91
C ASP A 74 -7.14 11.65 2.31
N GLU A 75 -8.03 11.94 3.24
CA GLU A 75 -8.98 11.00 3.80
C GLU A 75 -9.95 10.49 2.73
N ASP A 76 -10.52 11.40 1.94
CA ASP A 76 -11.53 11.08 0.93
C ASP A 76 -10.97 10.14 -0.13
N TYR A 77 -9.80 10.46 -0.69
CA TYR A 77 -9.17 9.61 -1.70
C TYR A 77 -8.60 8.32 -1.11
N THR A 78 -8.09 8.31 0.11
CA THR A 78 -7.65 7.07 0.77
C THR A 78 -8.81 6.10 0.94
N ALA A 79 -9.93 6.57 1.51
CA ALA A 79 -11.13 5.75 1.69
C ALA A 79 -11.74 5.32 0.34
N PHE A 80 -11.81 6.24 -0.63
CA PHE A 80 -12.32 5.96 -1.98
C PHE A 80 -11.52 4.85 -2.66
N LEU A 81 -10.18 4.95 -2.70
CA LEU A 81 -9.32 3.98 -3.38
C LEU A 81 -9.39 2.61 -2.72
N LEU A 82 -9.38 2.54 -1.38
CA LEU A 82 -9.56 1.28 -0.64
C LEU A 82 -10.92 0.65 -0.91
N ASN A 83 -11.98 1.43 -1.01
CA ASN A 83 -13.32 0.94 -1.35
C ASN A 83 -13.44 0.54 -2.82
N ARG A 84 -12.59 1.05 -3.71
CA ARG A 84 -12.48 0.61 -5.12
C ARG A 84 -11.59 -0.60 -5.31
N GLY A 85 -11.05 -1.16 -4.21
CA GLY A 85 -10.26 -2.39 -4.24
C GLY A 85 -8.78 -2.18 -4.51
N ALA A 86 -8.24 -0.97 -4.24
CA ALA A 86 -6.79 -0.76 -4.26
C ALA A 86 -6.10 -1.77 -3.33
N ASP A 87 -5.03 -2.41 -3.82
CA ASP A 87 -4.28 -3.41 -3.04
C ASP A 87 -3.54 -2.74 -1.88
N PRO A 88 -3.91 -3.03 -0.61
CA PRO A 88 -3.28 -2.45 0.57
C PRO A 88 -1.82 -2.89 0.78
N ASN A 89 -1.34 -3.83 -0.04
CA ASN A 89 0.02 -4.36 0.02
C ASN A 89 0.89 -3.99 -1.18
N LEU A 90 0.33 -3.31 -2.17
CA LEU A 90 1.06 -2.96 -3.39
C LEU A 90 2.09 -1.87 -3.10
N ALA A 91 3.36 -2.28 -3.04
CA ALA A 91 4.46 -1.40 -2.71
C ALA A 91 4.73 -0.36 -3.81
N GLY A 92 5.09 0.84 -3.40
CA GLY A 92 5.50 1.96 -4.24
C GLY A 92 7.01 2.07 -4.42
N LYS A 93 7.45 3.31 -4.57
CA LYS A 93 8.87 3.67 -4.67
C LYS A 93 9.65 3.16 -3.45
N GLY A 94 10.82 2.60 -3.69
CA GLY A 94 11.67 2.07 -2.59
C GLY A 94 11.16 0.78 -1.96
N GLY A 95 10.00 0.26 -2.42
CA GLY A 95 9.35 -0.89 -1.81
C GLY A 95 8.45 -0.53 -0.62
N ASP A 96 8.25 0.76 -0.34
CA ASP A 96 7.37 1.17 0.74
C ASP A 96 5.93 0.70 0.48
N THR A 97 5.37 -0.05 1.42
CA THR A 97 3.96 -0.45 1.38
C THR A 97 3.07 0.73 1.79
N PRO A 98 1.76 0.73 1.46
CA PRO A 98 0.84 1.74 1.96
C PRO A 98 0.87 1.91 3.48
N LEU A 99 1.07 0.81 4.24
CA LEU A 99 1.18 0.88 5.70
C LEU A 99 2.48 1.54 6.16
N ILE A 100 3.60 1.35 5.44
CA ILE A 100 4.84 2.11 5.68
C ILE A 100 4.62 3.59 5.37
N ALA A 101 3.94 3.92 4.27
CA ALA A 101 3.63 5.31 3.94
C ALA A 101 2.78 5.98 5.03
N ALA A 102 1.76 5.28 5.57
CA ALA A 102 0.96 5.76 6.70
C ALA A 102 1.82 5.99 7.95
N ALA A 103 2.72 5.05 8.28
CA ALA A 103 3.66 5.20 9.38
C ALA A 103 4.63 6.38 9.18
N ARG A 104 5.10 6.65 7.95
CA ARG A 104 5.98 7.81 7.68
C ARG A 104 5.31 9.14 8.00
N VAL A 105 4.03 9.27 7.70
CA VAL A 105 3.30 10.54 7.90
C VAL A 105 2.47 10.58 9.19
N GLY A 106 2.51 9.51 9.99
CA GLY A 106 1.74 9.41 11.24
C GLY A 106 0.23 9.46 11.00
N TYR A 107 -0.25 8.77 9.95
CA TYR A 107 -1.66 8.75 9.60
C TYR A 107 -2.31 7.45 10.12
N GLU A 108 -2.74 7.50 11.39
CA GLU A 108 -3.24 6.34 12.13
C GLU A 108 -4.53 5.80 11.55
N GLU A 109 -5.47 6.67 11.17
CA GLU A 109 -6.75 6.26 10.59
C GLU A 109 -6.54 5.50 9.27
N ALA A 110 -5.62 5.96 8.42
CA ALA A 110 -5.27 5.23 7.21
C ALA A 110 -4.63 3.87 7.53
N ALA A 111 -3.78 3.79 8.57
CA ALA A 111 -3.20 2.54 9.00
C ALA A 111 -4.27 1.55 9.47
N GLU A 112 -5.27 1.98 10.24
CA GLU A 112 -6.40 1.16 10.68
C GLU A 112 -7.22 0.64 9.48
N TRP A 113 -7.52 1.50 8.51
CA TRP A 113 -8.24 1.08 7.29
C TRP A 113 -7.44 0.07 6.48
N LEU A 114 -6.13 0.31 6.30
CA LEU A 114 -5.25 -0.60 5.60
C LEU A 114 -5.20 -1.98 6.27
N LEU A 115 -5.06 -2.01 7.60
CA LEU A 115 -5.06 -3.25 8.39
C LEU A 115 -6.40 -3.99 8.27
N THR A 116 -7.53 -3.27 8.32
CA THR A 116 -8.87 -3.83 8.11
C THR A 116 -9.02 -4.42 6.70
N LYS A 117 -8.37 -3.83 5.69
CA LYS A 117 -8.36 -4.31 4.30
C LYS A 117 -7.30 -5.38 4.03
N GLY A 118 -6.60 -5.87 5.04
CA GLY A 118 -5.64 -6.98 4.93
C GLY A 118 -4.20 -6.55 4.63
N ALA A 119 -3.81 -5.34 5.00
CA ALA A 119 -2.40 -4.95 4.95
C ALA A 119 -1.56 -5.85 5.86
N LYS A 120 -0.40 -6.27 5.34
CA LYS A 120 0.58 -7.06 6.10
C LYS A 120 1.26 -6.17 7.13
N VAL A 121 1.00 -6.42 8.41
CA VAL A 121 1.52 -5.60 9.53
C VAL A 121 3.04 -5.47 9.50
N ASP A 122 3.76 -6.54 9.15
CA ASP A 122 5.22 -6.57 9.05
C ASP A 122 5.72 -6.51 7.59
N GLY A 123 4.91 -5.98 6.66
CA GLY A 123 5.32 -5.77 5.26
C GLY A 123 6.50 -4.81 5.19
N ALA A 124 7.68 -5.28 4.77
CA ALA A 124 8.91 -4.50 4.76
C ALA A 124 9.22 -3.91 3.38
N ASN A 125 9.91 -2.77 3.37
CA ASN A 125 10.46 -2.15 2.17
C ASN A 125 11.79 -2.82 1.74
N ARG A 126 12.44 -2.26 0.70
CA ARG A 126 13.72 -2.81 0.18
C ARG A 126 14.88 -2.74 1.17
N MET A 127 14.79 -1.87 2.17
CA MET A 127 15.79 -1.79 3.26
C MET A 127 15.45 -2.73 4.42
N GLY A 128 14.39 -3.52 4.32
CA GLY A 128 13.92 -4.39 5.40
C GLY A 128 13.16 -3.65 6.49
N GLU A 129 12.94 -2.33 6.35
CA GLU A 129 12.21 -1.56 7.34
C GLU A 129 10.73 -1.94 7.34
N THR A 130 10.20 -2.26 8.52
CA THR A 130 8.78 -2.52 8.75
C THR A 130 8.06 -1.21 9.11
N PRO A 131 6.70 -1.16 9.04
CA PRO A 131 5.94 -0.02 9.55
C PRO A 131 6.28 0.33 11.01
N LEU A 132 6.51 -0.69 11.85
CA LEU A 132 6.88 -0.50 13.25
C LEU A 132 8.26 0.16 13.39
N ILE A 133 9.27 -0.27 12.63
CA ILE A 133 10.60 0.37 12.62
C ILE A 133 10.46 1.86 12.26
N ILE A 134 9.73 2.17 11.19
CA ILE A 134 9.49 3.56 10.76
C ILE A 134 8.81 4.38 11.86
N ALA A 135 7.74 3.84 12.47
CA ALA A 135 7.02 4.53 13.55
C ALA A 135 7.90 4.81 14.76
N VAL A 136 8.80 3.87 15.12
CA VAL A 136 9.78 4.04 16.21
C VAL A 136 10.81 5.10 15.88
N GLN A 137 11.43 5.05 14.70
CA GLN A 137 12.41 6.04 14.25
C GLN A 137 11.85 7.47 14.26
N LEU A 138 10.56 7.61 13.92
CA LEU A 138 9.84 8.89 13.91
C LEU A 138 9.17 9.24 15.25
N ARG A 139 9.34 8.39 16.27
CA ARG A 139 8.77 8.55 17.63
C ARG A 139 7.25 8.75 17.65
N GLN A 140 6.54 8.05 16.81
CA GLN A 140 5.08 8.12 16.68
C GLN A 140 4.42 7.14 17.66
N VAL A 141 4.32 7.52 18.92
CA VAL A 141 3.80 6.65 20.00
C VAL A 141 2.42 6.06 19.68
N PRO A 142 1.41 6.82 19.17
CA PRO A 142 0.11 6.25 18.80
C PRO A 142 0.23 5.18 17.72
N MET A 143 0.97 5.45 16.63
CA MET A 143 1.22 4.48 15.55
C MET A 143 1.93 3.22 16.06
N VAL A 144 2.93 3.37 16.92
CA VAL A 144 3.63 2.23 17.55
C VAL A 144 2.64 1.36 18.34
N ARG A 145 1.79 1.98 19.17
CA ARG A 145 0.78 1.24 19.94
C ARG A 145 -0.23 0.52 19.04
N LEU A 146 -0.70 1.19 17.98
CA LEU A 146 -1.58 0.60 17.00
C LEU A 146 -0.96 -0.65 16.37
N LEU A 147 0.26 -0.54 15.85
CA LEU A 147 0.95 -1.65 15.17
C LEU A 147 1.23 -2.82 16.12
N LEU A 148 1.66 -2.54 17.35
CA LEU A 148 1.86 -3.57 18.38
C LEU A 148 0.55 -4.27 18.75
N SER A 149 -0.57 -3.53 18.84
CA SER A 149 -1.87 -4.10 19.19
C SER A 149 -2.38 -5.12 18.16
N VAL A 150 -1.98 -4.97 16.89
CA VAL A 150 -2.32 -5.88 15.80
C VAL A 150 -1.23 -6.93 15.53
N GLY A 151 -0.22 -7.02 16.40
CA GLY A 151 0.78 -8.09 16.38
C GLY A 151 2.00 -7.81 15.48
N ALA A 152 2.39 -6.54 15.29
CA ALA A 152 3.67 -6.22 14.68
C ALA A 152 4.82 -6.83 15.48
N ASP A 153 5.82 -7.38 14.80
CA ASP A 153 6.99 -7.99 15.40
C ASP A 153 8.04 -6.93 15.74
N PRO A 154 8.29 -6.63 17.03
CA PRO A 154 9.26 -5.62 17.43
C PRO A 154 10.73 -6.06 17.30
N ASP A 155 10.97 -7.36 17.09
CA ASP A 155 12.28 -7.96 17.04
C ASP A 155 12.76 -8.26 15.62
N ARG A 156 11.92 -8.01 14.61
CA ARG A 156 12.30 -8.11 13.21
C ARG A 156 13.26 -6.98 12.84
N ALA A 157 14.50 -7.37 12.46
CA ALA A 157 15.55 -6.42 12.07
C ALA A 157 15.41 -5.97 10.61
N ASP A 158 15.81 -4.73 10.33
CA ASP A 158 16.02 -4.22 8.98
C ASP A 158 17.30 -4.81 8.35
N SER A 159 17.44 -4.62 7.03
CA SER A 159 18.61 -5.10 6.28
C SER A 159 19.74 -4.07 6.20
N ALA A 160 19.48 -2.82 6.54
CA ALA A 160 20.42 -1.72 6.38
C ALA A 160 21.37 -1.60 7.60
N ALA A 161 20.80 -1.64 8.80
CA ALA A 161 21.55 -1.50 10.05
C ALA A 161 21.58 -2.81 10.88
N GLY A 162 20.74 -3.80 10.51
CA GLY A 162 20.54 -5.01 11.28
C GLY A 162 19.84 -4.75 12.62
N LEU A 163 19.05 -3.66 12.71
CA LEU A 163 18.38 -3.23 13.92
C LEU A 163 16.89 -3.47 13.86
N SER A 164 16.33 -3.97 14.95
CA SER A 164 14.90 -4.11 15.17
C SER A 164 14.28 -2.81 15.71
N ALA A 165 12.94 -2.76 15.71
CA ALA A 165 12.20 -1.65 16.33
C ALA A 165 12.58 -1.49 17.80
N ARG A 166 12.77 -2.60 18.53
CA ARG A 166 13.26 -2.62 19.92
C ARG A 166 14.64 -2.00 20.05
N ASP A 167 15.58 -2.35 19.15
CA ASP A 167 16.94 -1.82 19.18
C ASP A 167 16.96 -0.32 18.91
N TYR A 168 16.18 0.15 17.95
CA TYR A 168 16.02 1.59 17.70
C TYR A 168 15.46 2.33 18.91
N ALA A 169 14.42 1.79 19.56
CA ALA A 169 13.83 2.40 20.76
C ALA A 169 14.81 2.42 21.93
N ALA A 170 15.61 1.34 22.14
CA ALA A 170 16.59 1.25 23.22
C ALA A 170 17.76 2.24 23.07
N ARG A 171 18.11 2.58 21.82
CA ARG A 171 19.21 3.53 21.51
C ARG A 171 18.78 5.00 21.57
N ASP A 172 17.51 5.31 21.48
CA ASP A 172 16.99 6.69 21.56
C ASP A 172 16.51 7.00 22.98
N SER A 173 17.28 7.79 23.73
CA SER A 173 16.93 8.19 25.08
C SER A 173 15.59 8.93 25.20
N ARG A 174 15.06 9.46 24.10
CA ARG A 174 13.77 10.15 24.01
C ARG A 174 12.61 9.21 23.67
N ALA A 175 12.87 7.93 23.40
CA ALA A 175 11.88 6.93 23.03
C ALA A 175 11.48 6.01 24.21
N ARG A 176 11.60 6.47 25.45
CA ARG A 176 11.28 5.65 26.65
C ARG A 176 9.88 5.10 26.64
N ASP A 177 8.89 5.93 26.28
CA ASP A 177 7.47 5.51 26.23
C ASP A 177 7.25 4.44 25.14
N ILE A 178 8.00 4.53 24.04
CA ILE A 178 7.98 3.54 22.96
C ILE A 178 8.61 2.24 23.43
N LEU A 179 9.78 2.30 24.05
CA LEU A 179 10.43 1.09 24.58
C LEU A 179 9.53 0.40 25.61
N GLN A 180 8.93 1.16 26.52
CA GLN A 180 7.95 0.62 27.48
C GLN A 180 6.73 -0.02 26.78
N ALA A 181 6.22 0.59 25.72
CA ALA A 181 5.12 0.01 24.94
C ALA A 181 5.53 -1.30 24.26
N ILE A 182 6.76 -1.39 23.72
CA ILE A 182 7.31 -2.60 23.11
C ILE A 182 7.48 -3.71 24.17
N GLU A 183 7.99 -3.37 25.36
CA GLU A 183 8.18 -4.33 26.44
C GLU A 183 6.86 -4.85 27.03
N ALA A 184 5.84 -3.98 27.06
CA ALA A 184 4.50 -4.36 27.51
C ALA A 184 3.71 -5.18 26.46
N ALA A 185 4.10 -5.12 25.19
CA ALA A 185 3.46 -5.90 24.15
C ALA A 185 3.77 -7.40 24.37
N LYS A 186 2.71 -8.22 24.42
CA LYS A 186 2.89 -9.67 24.55
C LYS A 186 3.65 -10.19 23.34
N PRO A 187 4.69 -11.02 23.54
CA PRO A 187 5.35 -11.68 22.43
C PRO A 187 4.31 -12.47 21.63
N LYS A 188 4.44 -12.45 20.30
CA LYS A 188 3.62 -13.28 19.42
C LYS A 188 3.88 -14.72 19.84
N THR A 189 3.01 -15.31 20.67
CA THR A 189 3.10 -16.72 21.06
C THR A 189 3.08 -17.49 19.74
N ALA A 190 4.19 -18.18 19.45
CA ALA A 190 4.22 -19.19 18.41
C ALA A 190 2.98 -20.07 18.64
N ALA A 191 2.05 -20.02 17.67
CA ALA A 191 0.85 -20.84 17.74
C ALA A 191 1.31 -22.26 18.07
N ALA A 192 0.84 -22.78 19.19
CA ALA A 192 1.19 -24.08 19.70
C ALA A 192 1.15 -25.09 18.56
N ILE A 193 2.30 -25.62 18.20
CA ILE A 193 2.40 -26.87 17.47
C ILE A 193 1.94 -27.89 18.50
N THR A 194 0.66 -28.17 18.49
CA THR A 194 0.12 -29.34 19.21
C THR A 194 0.42 -30.57 18.35
N PRO A 195 1.07 -31.58 18.90
CA PRO A 195 1.45 -32.79 18.18
C PRO A 195 0.24 -33.60 17.73
#